data_2b8b16962b3ffc7543580a46465f2063
#
_entry.id   2b8b16962b3ffc7543580a46465f2063
#
_cell.length_a   1.000
_cell.length_b   1.000
_cell.length_c   1.000
_cell.angle_alpha   90.00
_cell.angle_beta   90.00
_cell.angle_gamma   90.00
#
_symmetry.space_group_name_H-M   'P 1'
#
loop_
_entity.id
_entity.type
_entity.pdbx_description
1 polymer ?
#
loop_
_entity_poly.entity_id
_entity_poly.type
_entity_poly.pdbx_seq_one_letter_code
_entity_poly.pdbx_strand_id
1 'polypeptide(L)'
;DHGTGIVIGETAEIGDDCLLYQGVTLGGTGKDLGKRHPTLGNNVMVGAGAKVLGPFRVGNNARIAANAVVLREVPDNATVVGVPGRIVRLSGEKLDHIHTPDPVMLEITALQERIARLEKRQDAEAAAPKHEKP
;
A
#
# COMPACT_ATOMS: atom_id res chain seq x y z
N ASP A 1 21.15 5.89 9.87
CA ASP A 1 22.43 6.40 9.39
C ASP A 1 22.21 7.64 8.53
N HIS A 2 23.10 8.60 8.63
CA HIS A 2 22.95 9.91 7.97
C HIS A 2 21.60 10.59 8.28
N GLY A 3 21.27 10.74 9.56
CA GLY A 3 19.94 11.12 10.06
C GLY A 3 19.38 12.49 9.67
N THR A 4 19.98 13.19 8.69
CA THR A 4 19.51 14.49 8.23
C THR A 4 18.13 14.40 7.58
N GLY A 5 17.20 15.28 7.98
CA GLY A 5 15.87 15.35 7.38
C GLY A 5 14.92 14.21 7.77
N ILE A 6 15.24 13.41 8.76
CA ILE A 6 14.31 12.42 9.32
C ILE A 6 13.24 13.14 10.11
N VAL A 7 11.98 12.80 9.83
CA VAL A 7 10.82 13.29 10.57
C VAL A 7 10.07 12.09 11.15
N ILE A 8 9.94 12.07 12.45
CA ILE A 8 9.23 11.02 13.18
C ILE A 8 8.03 11.65 13.87
N GLY A 9 6.85 11.21 13.50
CA GLY A 9 5.60 11.69 14.08
C GLY A 9 5.48 11.37 15.56
N GLU A 10 4.77 12.21 16.26
CA GLU A 10 4.62 12.19 17.73
C GLU A 10 4.11 10.85 18.29
N THR A 11 3.23 10.16 17.56
CA THR A 11 2.66 8.88 18.00
C THR A 11 3.34 7.65 17.38
N ALA A 12 4.43 7.85 16.63
CA ALA A 12 5.18 6.75 16.05
C ALA A 12 5.83 5.89 17.15
N GLU A 13 5.85 4.59 16.93
CA GLU A 13 6.51 3.62 17.78
C GLU A 13 7.56 2.88 16.96
N ILE A 14 8.75 2.71 17.52
CA ILE A 14 9.88 2.10 16.83
C ILE A 14 10.44 1.00 17.73
N GLY A 15 10.49 -0.21 17.22
CA GLY A 15 11.08 -1.35 17.91
C GLY A 15 12.61 -1.28 17.99
N ASP A 16 13.23 -2.40 18.31
CA ASP A 16 14.67 -2.53 18.49
C ASP A 16 15.38 -2.74 17.15
N ASP A 17 16.63 -2.28 17.08
CA ASP A 17 17.55 -2.53 15.95
C ASP A 17 17.00 -2.02 14.60
N CYS A 18 16.20 -0.96 14.62
CA CYS A 18 15.72 -0.33 13.40
C CYS A 18 16.78 0.62 12.80
N LEU A 19 16.85 0.65 11.48
CA LEU A 19 17.74 1.53 10.74
C LEU A 19 16.94 2.46 9.85
N LEU A 20 17.05 3.76 10.11
CA LEU A 20 16.39 4.80 9.31
C LEU A 20 17.47 5.64 8.62
N TYR A 21 17.33 5.79 7.31
CA TYR A 21 18.23 6.62 6.51
C TYR A 21 17.72 8.07 6.40
N GLN A 22 18.55 8.95 5.84
CA GLN A 22 18.20 10.36 5.67
C GLN A 22 16.89 10.57 4.92
N GLY A 23 16.17 11.62 5.29
CA GLY A 23 14.94 12.02 4.61
C GLY A 23 13.73 11.12 4.84
N VAL A 24 13.84 10.13 5.71
CA VAL A 24 12.71 9.25 6.06
C VAL A 24 11.65 10.04 6.81
N THR A 25 10.39 9.82 6.49
CA THR A 25 9.26 10.35 7.24
C THR A 25 8.39 9.20 7.77
N LEU A 26 8.22 9.16 9.08
CA LEU A 26 7.20 8.35 9.74
C LEU A 26 6.06 9.30 10.10
N GLY A 27 5.09 9.40 9.22
CA GLY A 27 4.08 10.45 9.26
C GLY A 27 2.65 9.92 9.29
N GLY A 28 1.72 10.86 9.20
CA GLY A 28 0.29 10.59 9.11
C GLY A 28 -0.28 11.03 7.77
N THR A 29 -1.52 10.62 7.52
CA THR A 29 -2.27 11.01 6.32
C THR A 29 -3.10 12.29 6.52
N GLY A 30 -3.16 12.79 7.74
CA GLY A 30 -4.00 13.93 8.12
C GLY A 30 -5.47 13.58 8.38
N LYS A 31 -5.84 12.31 8.28
CA LYS A 31 -7.23 11.85 8.43
C LYS A 31 -7.53 11.24 9.79
N ASP A 32 -6.52 10.78 10.51
CA ASP A 32 -6.68 10.06 11.77
C ASP A 32 -6.48 10.97 12.97
N LEU A 33 -7.20 10.68 14.05
CA LEU A 33 -7.03 11.30 15.36
C LEU A 33 -6.35 10.31 16.31
N GLY A 34 -5.62 10.83 17.31
CA GLY A 34 -4.93 9.99 18.29
C GLY A 34 -3.70 9.30 17.68
N LYS A 35 -3.67 7.98 17.66
CA LYS A 35 -2.61 7.18 17.02
C LYS A 35 -2.71 7.33 15.50
N ARG A 36 -1.84 8.15 14.92
CA ARG A 36 -1.87 8.50 13.49
C ARG A 36 -0.56 8.24 12.75
N HIS A 37 0.45 7.81 13.48
CA HIS A 37 1.79 7.53 12.94
C HIS A 37 2.12 6.03 13.01
N PRO A 38 3.02 5.54 12.16
CA PRO A 38 3.28 4.10 12.06
C PRO A 38 3.97 3.52 13.28
N THR A 39 3.80 2.22 13.45
CA THR A 39 4.55 1.41 14.40
C THR A 39 5.50 0.50 13.63
N LEU A 40 6.80 0.64 13.87
CA LEU A 40 7.80 -0.25 13.32
C LEU A 40 8.07 -1.39 14.30
N GLY A 41 8.11 -2.62 13.81
CA GLY A 41 8.57 -3.77 14.58
C GLY A 41 10.07 -3.73 14.81
N ASN A 42 10.68 -4.88 15.06
CA ASN A 42 12.12 -4.99 15.29
C ASN A 42 12.87 -5.23 13.97
N ASN A 43 14.11 -4.76 13.92
CA ASN A 43 15.01 -4.97 12.79
C ASN A 43 14.43 -4.48 11.45
N VAL A 44 13.71 -3.37 11.47
CA VAL A 44 13.14 -2.75 10.27
C VAL A 44 14.17 -1.79 9.67
N MET A 45 14.36 -1.86 8.36
CA MET A 45 15.17 -0.92 7.61
C MET A 45 14.29 -0.04 6.74
N VAL A 46 14.44 1.27 6.86
CA VAL A 46 13.73 2.25 6.03
C VAL A 46 14.74 3.05 5.23
N GLY A 47 14.73 2.86 3.94
CA GLY A 47 15.68 3.46 3.01
C GLY A 47 15.52 4.97 2.85
N ALA A 48 16.55 5.60 2.29
CA ALA A 48 16.63 7.06 2.15
C ALA A 48 15.39 7.64 1.46
N GLY A 49 14.82 8.68 2.04
CA GLY A 49 13.68 9.40 1.46
C GLY A 49 12.36 8.67 1.50
N ALA A 50 12.28 7.46 2.04
CA ALA A 50 11.03 6.71 2.13
C ALA A 50 10.04 7.40 3.07
N LYS A 51 8.76 7.29 2.74
CA LYS A 51 7.65 7.85 3.51
C LYS A 51 6.75 6.71 3.98
N VAL A 52 6.54 6.59 5.28
CA VAL A 52 5.61 5.62 5.87
C VAL A 52 4.50 6.43 6.53
N LEU A 53 3.31 6.39 5.96
CA LEU A 53 2.24 7.34 6.27
C LEU A 53 0.97 6.61 6.72
N GLY A 54 0.67 6.69 7.99
CA GLY A 54 -0.54 6.15 8.58
C GLY A 54 -0.29 5.32 9.85
N PRO A 55 -1.34 4.98 10.61
CA PRO A 55 -1.23 4.33 11.91
C PRO A 55 -1.09 2.81 11.84
N PHE A 56 -0.59 2.27 10.75
CA PHE A 56 -0.42 0.83 10.56
C PHE A 56 0.92 0.33 11.10
N ARG A 57 1.05 -0.97 11.17
CA ARG A 57 2.27 -1.65 11.60
C ARG A 57 3.14 -2.04 10.40
N VAL A 58 4.43 -1.82 10.54
CA VAL A 58 5.48 -2.39 9.69
C VAL A 58 6.10 -3.55 10.45
N GLY A 59 6.01 -4.75 9.90
CA GLY A 59 6.41 -5.99 10.58
C GLY A 59 7.90 -6.12 10.83
N ASN A 60 8.27 -7.12 11.63
CA ASN A 60 9.66 -7.39 11.96
C ASN A 60 10.45 -7.78 10.71
N ASN A 61 11.71 -7.38 10.67
CA ASN A 61 12.62 -7.66 9.56
C ASN A 61 12.19 -7.09 8.20
N ALA A 62 11.22 -6.16 8.18
CA ALA A 62 10.77 -5.53 6.95
C ALA A 62 11.87 -4.61 6.37
N ARG A 63 11.88 -4.51 5.06
CA ARG A 63 12.80 -3.65 4.30
C ARG A 63 11.98 -2.71 3.42
N ILE A 64 12.09 -1.43 3.68
CA ILE A 64 11.45 -0.39 2.86
C ILE A 64 12.52 0.24 1.99
N ALA A 65 12.36 0.14 0.68
CA ALA A 65 13.33 0.68 -0.27
C ALA A 65 13.37 2.22 -0.25
N ALA A 66 14.47 2.77 -0.72
CA ALA A 66 14.62 4.22 -0.86
C ALA A 66 13.48 4.82 -1.69
N ASN A 67 12.99 5.97 -1.27
CA ASN A 67 11.90 6.72 -1.90
C ASN A 67 10.55 5.98 -2.03
N ALA A 68 10.38 4.84 -1.39
CA ALA A 68 9.08 4.18 -1.36
C ALA A 68 8.06 4.99 -0.54
N VAL A 69 6.81 4.94 -0.93
CA VAL A 69 5.70 5.54 -0.17
C VAL A 69 4.79 4.43 0.31
N VAL A 70 4.82 4.16 1.61
CA VAL A 70 4.08 3.06 2.24
C VAL A 70 2.82 3.61 2.89
N LEU A 71 1.68 3.12 2.43
CA LEU A 71 0.36 3.57 2.85
C LEU A 71 -0.48 2.47 3.51
N ARG A 72 0.07 1.27 3.64
CA ARG A 72 -0.62 0.08 4.17
C ARG A 72 0.30 -0.72 5.06
N GLU A 73 -0.30 -1.56 5.89
CA GLU A 73 0.41 -2.51 6.73
C GLU A 73 1.42 -3.35 5.93
N VAL A 74 2.58 -3.55 6.51
CA VAL A 74 3.66 -4.35 5.93
C VAL A 74 3.86 -5.59 6.80
N PRO A 75 3.73 -6.80 6.24
CA PRO A 75 3.94 -8.02 6.99
C PRO A 75 5.40 -8.23 7.39
N ASP A 76 5.64 -9.15 8.32
CA ASP A 76 6.99 -9.54 8.72
C ASP A 76 7.79 -10.07 7.53
N ASN A 77 9.07 -9.76 7.50
CA ASN A 77 10.02 -10.23 6.48
C ASN A 77 9.70 -9.77 5.04
N ALA A 78 8.89 -8.74 4.88
CA ALA A 78 8.53 -8.20 3.56
C ALA A 78 9.53 -7.14 3.10
N THR A 79 9.70 -7.04 1.80
CA THR A 79 10.40 -5.93 1.14
C THR A 79 9.40 -5.13 0.31
N VAL A 80 9.37 -3.82 0.53
CA VAL A 80 8.44 -2.90 -0.14
C VAL A 80 9.22 -1.93 -1.01
N VAL A 81 8.77 -1.73 -2.23
CA VAL A 81 9.40 -0.85 -3.23
C VAL A 81 8.33 -0.01 -3.94
N GLY A 82 8.64 1.22 -4.25
CA GLY A 82 7.90 2.06 -5.18
C GLY A 82 6.90 3.03 -4.57
N VAL A 83 6.19 3.71 -5.46
CA VAL A 83 5.17 4.72 -5.16
C VAL A 83 3.91 4.42 -6.00
N PRO A 84 2.82 3.93 -5.42
CA PRO A 84 2.69 3.45 -4.05
C PRO A 84 3.55 2.21 -3.76
N GLY A 85 3.91 2.01 -2.50
CA GLY A 85 4.74 0.89 -2.08
C GLY A 85 4.07 -0.45 -2.34
N ARG A 86 4.83 -1.39 -2.92
CA ARG A 86 4.40 -2.75 -3.21
C ARG A 86 5.34 -3.75 -2.58
N ILE A 87 4.80 -4.83 -2.08
CA ILE A 87 5.58 -5.94 -1.56
C ILE A 87 6.19 -6.69 -2.74
N VAL A 88 7.54 -6.69 -2.84
CA VAL A 88 8.27 -7.37 -3.92
C VAL A 88 8.97 -8.64 -3.45
N ARG A 89 9.13 -8.79 -2.13
CA ARG A 89 9.64 -10.00 -1.50
C ARG A 89 8.91 -10.25 -0.20
N LEU A 90 8.71 -11.51 0.11
CA LEU A 90 8.14 -11.95 1.36
C LEU A 90 8.95 -13.16 1.86
N SER A 91 9.49 -13.06 3.09
CA SER A 91 10.34 -14.09 3.69
C SER A 91 11.55 -14.49 2.83
N GLY A 92 12.16 -13.50 2.14
CA GLY A 92 13.31 -13.73 1.27
C GLY A 92 13.02 -14.24 -0.13
N GLU A 93 11.77 -14.61 -0.42
CA GLU A 93 11.35 -15.02 -1.75
C GLU A 93 10.90 -13.82 -2.58
N LYS A 94 11.42 -13.73 -3.79
CA LYS A 94 11.00 -12.70 -4.73
C LYS A 94 9.60 -13.01 -5.23
N LEU A 95 8.67 -12.08 -5.03
CA LEU A 95 7.34 -12.20 -5.58
C LEU A 95 7.37 -11.95 -7.09
N ASP A 96 6.66 -12.79 -7.82
CA ASP A 96 6.50 -12.61 -9.25
C ASP A 96 5.53 -11.44 -9.50
N HIS A 97 6.03 -10.37 -10.11
CA HIS A 97 5.23 -9.19 -10.42
C HIS A 97 4.07 -9.47 -11.38
N ILE A 98 4.13 -10.57 -12.13
CA ILE A 98 3.07 -10.98 -13.04
C ILE A 98 1.86 -11.51 -12.27
N HIS A 99 2.10 -12.05 -11.07
CA HIS A 99 1.07 -12.69 -10.25
C HIS A 99 0.67 -11.89 -9.00
N THR A 100 1.36 -10.76 -8.73
CA THR A 100 0.98 -9.85 -7.65
C THR A 100 0.23 -8.67 -8.24
N PRO A 101 -1.10 -8.71 -8.26
CA PRO A 101 -1.86 -7.63 -8.91
C PRO A 101 -1.68 -6.34 -8.12
N ASP A 102 -1.37 -5.29 -8.85
CA ASP A 102 -1.43 -3.92 -8.35
C ASP A 102 -2.84 -3.65 -7.82
N PRO A 103 -3.00 -3.16 -6.57
CA PRO A 103 -4.33 -2.81 -6.06
C PRO A 103 -5.11 -1.87 -6.99
N VAL A 104 -4.44 -0.91 -7.63
CA VAL A 104 -5.05 -0.02 -8.61
C VAL A 104 -5.52 -0.78 -9.83
N MET A 105 -4.73 -1.72 -10.34
CA MET A 105 -5.11 -2.55 -11.48
C MET A 105 -6.26 -3.50 -11.14
N LEU A 106 -6.31 -4.01 -9.90
CA LEU A 106 -7.47 -4.80 -9.44
C LEU A 106 -8.74 -3.98 -9.43
N GLU A 107 -8.69 -2.74 -8.97
CA GLU A 107 -9.84 -1.84 -8.98
C GLU A 107 -10.28 -1.51 -10.40
N ILE A 108 -9.34 -1.23 -11.31
CA ILE A 108 -9.63 -0.96 -12.72
C ILE A 108 -10.28 -2.19 -13.36
N THR A 109 -9.74 -3.38 -13.13
CA THR A 109 -10.31 -4.63 -13.66
C THR A 109 -11.72 -4.86 -13.14
N ALA A 110 -11.95 -4.66 -11.84
CA ALA A 110 -13.28 -4.80 -11.25
C ALA A 110 -14.27 -3.80 -11.84
N LEU A 111 -13.87 -2.56 -12.07
CA LEU A 111 -14.69 -1.54 -12.72
C LEU A 111 -15.00 -1.90 -14.17
N GLN A 112 -14.04 -2.39 -14.91
CA GLN A 112 -14.22 -2.86 -16.28
C GLN A 112 -15.23 -4.00 -16.36
N GLU A 113 -15.17 -4.95 -15.45
CA GLU A 113 -16.10 -6.06 -15.36
C GLU A 113 -17.52 -5.57 -15.02
N ARG A 114 -17.66 -4.59 -14.13
CA ARG A 114 -18.94 -3.98 -13.79
C ARG A 114 -19.54 -3.24 -14.99
N ILE A 115 -18.74 -2.51 -15.72
CA ILE A 115 -19.16 -1.80 -16.94
C ILE A 115 -19.63 -2.81 -17.98
N ALA A 116 -18.88 -3.87 -18.22
CA ALA A 116 -19.24 -4.91 -19.18
C ALA A 116 -20.58 -5.58 -18.81
N ARG A 117 -20.81 -5.85 -17.52
CA ARG A 117 -22.09 -6.41 -17.05
C ARG A 117 -23.26 -5.45 -17.24
N LEU A 118 -23.06 -4.16 -16.99
CA LEU A 118 -24.08 -3.13 -17.19
C LEU A 118 -24.41 -2.95 -18.67
N GLU A 119 -23.41 -2.92 -19.55
CA GLU A 119 -23.59 -2.86 -21.00
C GLU A 119 -24.38 -4.07 -21.50
N LYS A 120 -24.05 -5.26 -21.04
CA LYS A 120 -24.76 -6.49 -21.39
C LYS A 120 -26.22 -6.47 -20.95
N ARG A 121 -26.50 -5.92 -19.77
CA ARG A 121 -27.89 -5.71 -19.30
C ARG A 121 -28.64 -4.72 -20.17
N GLN A 122 -28.03 -3.61 -20.54
CA GLN A 122 -28.63 -2.62 -21.44
C GLN A 122 -28.97 -3.23 -22.79
N ASP A 123 -28.04 -4.00 -23.37
CA ASP A 123 -28.27 -4.68 -24.64
C ASP A 123 -29.41 -5.69 -24.55
N ALA A 124 -29.47 -6.44 -23.44
CA ALA A 124 -30.56 -7.38 -23.18
C ALA A 124 -31.92 -6.69 -23.02
N GLU A 125 -31.96 -5.56 -22.34
CA GLU A 125 -33.19 -4.75 -22.20
C GLU A 125 -33.60 -4.11 -23.52
N ALA A 126 -32.67 -3.65 -24.33
CA ALA A 126 -32.95 -3.09 -25.64
C ALA A 126 -33.43 -4.14 -26.66
N ALA A 127 -32.96 -5.40 -26.50
CA ALA A 127 -33.37 -6.53 -27.33
C ALA A 127 -34.67 -7.22 -26.86
N ALA A 128 -35.18 -6.87 -25.66
CA ALA A 128 -36.42 -7.44 -25.15
C ALA A 128 -37.58 -7.05 -26.03
N PRO A 129 -38.50 -7.97 -26.42
CA PRO A 129 -39.62 -7.63 -27.23
C PRO A 129 -40.53 -6.66 -26.46
N LYS A 130 -40.86 -5.53 -27.11
CA LYS A 130 -41.85 -4.61 -26.60
C LYS A 130 -43.18 -5.37 -26.58
N HIS A 131 -43.78 -5.55 -25.42
CA HIS A 131 -45.15 -6.01 -25.33
C HIS A 131 -46.01 -4.92 -25.97
N GLU A 132 -46.46 -5.16 -27.19
CA GLU A 132 -47.55 -4.40 -27.73
C GLU A 132 -48.77 -4.73 -26.90
N LYS A 133 -49.35 -3.76 -26.20
CA LYS A 133 -50.68 -3.90 -25.64
C LYS A 133 -51.66 -4.06 -26.79
N PRO A 134 -52.53 -5.08 -26.76
CA PRO A 134 -53.58 -5.19 -27.75
C PRO A 134 -54.53 -4.00 -27.72
#